data_00426507962799c53074ba3ddcc41f65
#
_entry.id   00426507962799c53074ba3ddcc41f65
#
_cell.length_a   1.000
_cell.length_b   1.000
_cell.length_c   1.000
_cell.angle_alpha   90.00
_cell.angle_beta   90.00
_cell.angle_gamma   90.00
#
_symmetry.space_group_name_H-M   'P 1'
#
loop_
_entity.id
_entity.type
_entity.pdbx_description
1 polymer ?
#
loop_
_entity_poly.entity_id
_entity_poly.type
_entity_poly.pdbx_seq_one_letter_code
_entity_poly.pdbx_strand_id
1 'polypeptide(L)'
;MEYLKRLLVGRPLKSAENDEQKLTRKAALALLSSDALSSIAYGTEQIVVVLVALSAAAIWYSLPIAAFVIILLISLTLSYRQIIHAYPHGGGAYVVSSENLGKNAGLIAGGSLLIDYMLTVAVSVSAGAEAITSAVPALYGHQVGISITIVLLIMMMNLRGLRESASFLMVPVYTFIAVITILILVGLFNIITGVQPLNATALPGAVVPGVSVALILRAFSSGSSY
;
A
#
# COMPACT_ATOMS: atom_id res chain seq x y z
N MET A 1 24.82 -6.79 28.27
CA MET A 1 24.42 -7.23 26.90
C MET A 1 23.05 -7.91 26.87
N GLU A 2 22.68 -8.75 27.81
CA GLU A 2 21.36 -9.42 27.83
C GLU A 2 20.16 -8.47 27.97
N TYR A 3 20.28 -7.38 28.71
CA TYR A 3 19.22 -6.38 28.90
C TYR A 3 18.90 -5.69 27.59
N LEU A 4 19.93 -5.31 26.82
CA LEU A 4 19.78 -4.67 25.51
C LEU A 4 19.17 -5.64 24.48
N LYS A 5 19.56 -6.91 24.54
CA LYS A 5 19.02 -7.97 23.70
C LYS A 5 17.53 -8.24 24.01
N ARG A 6 17.14 -8.25 25.29
CA ARG A 6 15.73 -8.36 25.72
C ARG A 6 14.89 -7.13 25.35
N LEU A 7 15.49 -5.95 25.39
CA LEU A 7 14.81 -4.71 25.00
C LEU A 7 14.59 -4.63 23.50
N LEU A 8 15.53 -5.11 22.68
CA LEU A 8 15.49 -5.04 21.22
C LEU A 8 14.74 -6.20 20.57
N VAL A 9 14.91 -7.42 21.06
CA VAL A 9 14.40 -8.64 20.42
C VAL A 9 13.25 -9.29 21.19
N GLY A 10 12.97 -8.83 22.42
CA GLY A 10 11.93 -9.44 23.26
C GLY A 10 12.37 -10.73 23.95
N ARG A 11 11.41 -11.48 24.51
CA ARG A 11 11.64 -12.80 25.11
C ARG A 11 11.66 -13.87 24.02
N PRO A 12 12.57 -14.86 24.07
CA PRO A 12 12.46 -16.04 23.23
C PRO A 12 11.15 -16.77 23.57
N LEU A 13 10.32 -16.99 22.57
CA LEU A 13 9.04 -17.72 22.70
C LEU A 13 9.33 -19.21 22.82
N LYS A 14 8.63 -19.90 23.71
CA LYS A 14 8.62 -21.37 23.76
C LYS A 14 7.82 -21.90 22.57
N SER A 15 8.23 -23.03 22.00
CA SER A 15 7.55 -23.62 20.83
C SER A 15 6.04 -23.86 21.05
N ALA A 16 5.62 -24.14 22.28
CA ALA A 16 4.21 -24.29 22.64
C ALA A 16 3.43 -22.94 22.63
N GLU A 17 4.09 -21.82 22.87
CA GLU A 17 3.48 -20.49 22.83
C GLU A 17 3.30 -19.99 21.41
N ASN A 18 4.01 -20.56 20.44
CA ASN A 18 3.92 -20.19 19.03
C ASN A 18 2.57 -20.61 18.40
N ASP A 19 2.02 -21.74 18.83
CA ASP A 19 0.72 -22.24 18.37
C ASP A 19 -0.47 -21.45 18.95
N GLU A 20 -0.29 -20.74 20.07
CA GLU A 20 -1.31 -19.91 20.72
C GLU A 20 -1.32 -18.44 20.24
N GLN A 21 -0.37 -18.01 19.43
CA GLN A 21 -0.32 -16.64 18.92
C GLN A 21 -1.34 -16.40 17.79
N LYS A 22 -2.60 -16.73 18.03
CA LYS A 22 -3.68 -16.35 17.13
C LYS A 22 -3.91 -14.84 17.23
N LEU A 23 -3.70 -14.15 16.11
CA LEU A 23 -4.06 -12.73 15.98
C LEU A 23 -5.59 -12.58 16.11
N THR A 24 -6.04 -11.54 16.80
CA THR A 24 -7.45 -11.17 16.74
C THR A 24 -7.80 -10.77 15.31
N ARG A 25 -9.06 -10.94 14.89
CA ARG A 25 -9.49 -10.56 13.52
C ARG A 25 -9.14 -9.10 13.18
N LYS A 26 -9.25 -8.19 14.15
CA LYS A 26 -8.90 -6.77 13.99
C LYS A 26 -7.39 -6.58 13.78
N ALA A 27 -6.55 -7.24 14.57
CA ALA A 27 -5.10 -7.17 14.44
C ALA A 27 -4.62 -7.82 13.14
N ALA A 28 -5.21 -8.96 12.76
CA ALA A 28 -4.93 -9.62 11.48
C ALA A 28 -5.31 -8.72 10.29
N LEU A 29 -6.48 -8.08 10.33
CA LEU A 29 -6.86 -7.12 9.30
C LEU A 29 -5.83 -5.99 9.20
N ALA A 30 -5.47 -5.35 10.31
CA ALA A 30 -4.51 -4.25 10.30
C ALA A 30 -3.14 -4.67 9.76
N LEU A 31 -2.64 -5.85 10.14
CA LEU A 31 -1.33 -6.33 9.70
C LEU A 31 -1.32 -6.72 8.21
N LEU A 32 -2.36 -7.44 7.76
CA LEU A 32 -2.39 -8.02 6.41
C LEU A 32 -2.94 -7.05 5.35
N SER A 33 -3.73 -6.04 5.76
CA SER A 33 -4.30 -5.07 4.81
C SER A 33 -3.49 -3.78 4.68
N SER A 34 -2.50 -3.54 5.53
CA SER A 34 -1.73 -2.29 5.52
C SER A 34 -1.06 -2.03 4.17
N ASP A 35 -0.49 -3.06 3.58
CA ASP A 35 0.16 -2.98 2.27
C ASP A 35 -0.86 -2.65 1.16
N ALA A 36 -1.96 -3.39 1.08
CA ALA A 36 -3.01 -3.13 0.10
C ALA A 36 -3.64 -1.74 0.25
N LEU A 37 -3.82 -1.25 1.48
CA LEU A 37 -4.37 0.08 1.75
C LEU A 37 -3.42 1.20 1.33
N SER A 38 -2.13 1.06 1.61
CA SER A 38 -1.12 2.04 1.18
C SER A 38 -0.98 2.05 -0.34
N SER A 39 -0.97 0.90 -0.97
CA SER A 39 -0.91 0.77 -2.44
C SER A 39 -2.10 1.44 -3.14
N ILE A 40 -3.32 1.31 -2.60
CA ILE A 40 -4.50 2.02 -3.14
C ILE A 40 -4.31 3.53 -3.04
N ALA A 41 -3.76 4.05 -1.93
CA ALA A 41 -3.52 5.47 -1.77
C ALA A 41 -2.46 5.99 -2.75
N TYR A 42 -1.29 5.32 -2.81
CA TYR A 42 -0.20 5.70 -3.71
C TYR A 42 -0.57 5.50 -5.20
N GLY A 43 -1.27 4.44 -5.53
CA GLY A 43 -1.70 4.16 -6.90
C GLY A 43 -2.58 5.28 -7.45
N THR A 44 -3.54 5.76 -6.68
CA THR A 44 -4.39 6.89 -7.08
C THR A 44 -3.59 8.19 -7.19
N GLU A 45 -2.68 8.46 -6.27
CA GLU A 45 -1.79 9.63 -6.31
C GLU A 45 -0.94 9.63 -7.58
N GLN A 46 -0.29 8.50 -7.91
CA GLN A 46 0.57 8.39 -9.09
C GLN A 46 -0.19 8.55 -10.40
N ILE A 47 -1.42 8.04 -10.50
CA ILE A 47 -2.28 8.28 -11.66
C ILE A 47 -2.50 9.79 -11.84
N VAL A 48 -2.87 10.48 -10.76
CA VAL A 48 -3.15 11.92 -10.79
C VAL A 48 -1.88 12.70 -11.13
N VAL A 49 -0.73 12.40 -10.53
CA VAL A 49 0.55 13.06 -10.81
C VAL A 49 0.93 12.97 -12.28
N VAL A 50 0.82 11.78 -12.88
CA VAL A 50 1.13 11.59 -14.31
C VAL A 50 0.15 12.36 -15.21
N LEU A 51 -1.14 12.41 -14.86
CA LEU A 51 -2.14 13.10 -15.65
C LEU A 51 -2.02 14.63 -15.54
N VAL A 52 -1.83 15.15 -14.32
CA VAL A 52 -1.70 16.60 -14.06
C VAL A 52 -0.44 17.17 -14.68
N ALA A 53 0.65 16.39 -14.73
CA ALA A 53 1.88 16.79 -15.41
C ALA A 53 1.67 17.14 -16.89
N LEU A 54 0.61 16.65 -17.51
CA LEU A 54 0.20 16.99 -18.88
C LEU A 54 -0.70 18.22 -18.93
N SER A 55 -1.79 18.16 -18.19
CA SER A 55 -2.82 19.21 -18.17
C SER A 55 -3.80 18.94 -17.02
N ALA A 56 -4.27 20.01 -16.38
CA ALA A 56 -5.34 19.90 -15.38
C ALA A 56 -6.62 19.24 -15.94
N ALA A 57 -6.91 19.37 -17.23
CA ALA A 57 -8.05 18.72 -17.87
C ALA A 57 -7.85 17.21 -18.06
N ALA A 58 -6.61 16.71 -18.07
CA ALA A 58 -6.32 15.27 -18.18
C ALA A 58 -6.78 14.45 -16.95
N ILE A 59 -7.07 15.11 -15.85
CA ILE A 59 -7.59 14.48 -14.63
C ILE A 59 -8.86 13.65 -14.88
N TRP A 60 -9.69 14.01 -15.86
CA TRP A 60 -10.89 13.23 -16.22
C TRP A 60 -10.58 11.79 -16.68
N TYR A 61 -9.37 11.56 -17.21
CA TYR A 61 -8.92 10.22 -17.58
C TYR A 61 -8.62 9.33 -16.36
N SER A 62 -8.54 9.90 -15.17
CA SER A 62 -8.38 9.12 -13.93
C SER A 62 -9.57 8.19 -13.68
N LEU A 63 -10.78 8.57 -14.06
CA LEU A 63 -11.99 7.75 -13.88
C LEU A 63 -11.94 6.42 -14.67
N PRO A 64 -11.72 6.41 -16.00
CA PRO A 64 -11.59 5.15 -16.72
C PRO A 64 -10.37 4.34 -16.28
N ILE A 65 -9.25 4.99 -15.93
CA ILE A 65 -8.07 4.29 -15.40
C ILE A 65 -8.41 3.62 -14.07
N ALA A 66 -9.08 4.32 -13.15
CA ALA A 66 -9.54 3.75 -11.87
C ALA A 66 -10.50 2.57 -12.09
N ALA A 67 -11.40 2.66 -13.07
CA ALA A 67 -12.28 1.54 -13.41
C ALA A 67 -11.51 0.30 -13.85
N PHE A 68 -10.47 0.45 -14.67
CA PHE A 68 -9.59 -0.67 -15.06
C PHE A 68 -8.83 -1.25 -13.87
N VAL A 69 -8.32 -0.41 -12.96
CA VAL A 69 -7.66 -0.87 -11.73
C VAL A 69 -8.64 -1.66 -10.85
N ILE A 70 -9.88 -1.20 -10.69
CA ILE A 70 -10.91 -1.92 -9.93
C ILE A 70 -11.22 -3.28 -10.56
N ILE A 71 -11.35 -3.37 -11.87
CA ILE A 71 -11.56 -4.65 -12.59
C ILE A 71 -10.39 -5.60 -12.33
N LEU A 72 -9.16 -5.11 -12.38
CA LEU A 72 -7.97 -5.89 -12.07
C LEU A 72 -7.98 -6.40 -10.63
N LEU A 73 -8.31 -5.54 -9.66
CA LEU A 73 -8.41 -5.92 -8.25
C LEU A 73 -9.50 -6.96 -8.00
N ILE A 74 -10.65 -6.84 -8.66
CA ILE A 74 -11.72 -7.86 -8.59
C ILE A 74 -11.23 -9.19 -9.14
N SER A 75 -10.57 -9.18 -10.30
CA SER A 75 -10.01 -10.37 -10.94
C SER A 75 -8.98 -11.06 -10.04
N LEU A 76 -8.06 -10.29 -9.44
CA LEU A 76 -7.08 -10.80 -8.48
C LEU A 76 -7.78 -11.40 -7.25
N THR A 77 -8.76 -10.72 -6.69
CA THR A 77 -9.51 -11.20 -5.51
C THR A 77 -10.19 -12.53 -5.79
N LEU A 78 -10.82 -12.67 -6.95
CA LEU A 78 -11.46 -13.93 -7.36
C LEU A 78 -10.43 -15.05 -7.56
N SER A 79 -9.28 -14.73 -8.16
CA SER A 79 -8.18 -15.69 -8.34
C SER A 79 -7.59 -16.15 -7.00
N TYR A 80 -7.28 -15.21 -6.10
CA TYR A 80 -6.77 -15.53 -4.76
C TYR A 80 -7.75 -16.36 -3.93
N ARG A 81 -9.05 -16.11 -4.06
CA ARG A 81 -10.07 -16.93 -3.39
C ARG A 81 -9.98 -18.40 -3.80
N GLN A 82 -9.70 -18.70 -5.06
CA GLN A 82 -9.50 -20.07 -5.53
C GLN A 82 -8.20 -20.68 -4.96
N ILE A 83 -7.13 -19.90 -4.93
CA ILE A 83 -5.82 -20.34 -4.41
C ILE A 83 -5.93 -20.68 -2.91
N ILE A 84 -6.61 -19.87 -2.11
CA ILE A 84 -6.79 -20.12 -0.67
C ILE A 84 -7.50 -21.44 -0.40
N HIS A 85 -8.46 -21.82 -1.24
CA HIS A 85 -9.16 -23.11 -1.09
C HIS A 85 -8.29 -24.29 -1.57
N ALA A 86 -7.45 -24.10 -2.58
CA ALA A 86 -6.55 -25.13 -3.07
C ALA A 86 -5.33 -25.33 -2.16
N TYR A 87 -4.88 -24.27 -1.48
CA TYR A 87 -3.67 -24.27 -0.63
C TYR A 87 -3.97 -23.79 0.80
N PRO A 88 -4.73 -24.58 1.60
CA PRO A 88 -5.18 -24.16 2.94
C PRO A 88 -4.03 -23.96 3.94
N HIS A 89 -2.88 -24.58 3.70
CA HIS A 89 -1.68 -24.43 4.53
C HIS A 89 -0.83 -23.21 4.15
N GLY A 90 -1.26 -22.40 3.19
CA GLY A 90 -0.52 -21.27 2.69
C GLY A 90 0.58 -21.66 1.69
N GLY A 91 1.48 -20.74 1.42
CA GLY A 91 2.64 -21.00 0.56
C GLY A 91 2.89 -19.94 -0.53
N GLY A 92 1.94 -19.06 -0.76
CA GLY A 92 2.09 -17.95 -1.71
C GLY A 92 2.53 -18.38 -3.10
N ALA A 93 3.01 -17.42 -3.88
CA ALA A 93 3.40 -17.65 -5.28
C ALA A 93 4.54 -18.67 -5.44
N TYR A 94 5.43 -18.78 -4.45
CA TYR A 94 6.53 -19.76 -4.48
C TYR A 94 6.01 -21.20 -4.53
N VAL A 95 5.12 -21.57 -3.61
CA VAL A 95 4.60 -22.95 -3.50
C VAL A 95 3.71 -23.25 -4.71
N VAL A 96 2.78 -22.36 -5.04
CA VAL A 96 1.89 -22.53 -6.19
C VAL A 96 2.69 -22.73 -7.49
N SER A 97 3.72 -21.91 -7.72
CA SER A 97 4.56 -22.02 -8.91
C SER A 97 5.43 -23.29 -8.87
N SER A 98 5.98 -23.66 -7.70
CA SER A 98 6.81 -24.86 -7.58
C SER A 98 6.03 -26.14 -7.86
N GLU A 99 4.79 -26.23 -7.36
CA GLU A 99 3.96 -27.41 -7.52
C GLU A 99 3.37 -27.55 -8.94
N ASN A 100 2.99 -26.42 -9.56
CA ASN A 100 2.32 -26.45 -10.87
C ASN A 100 3.28 -26.33 -12.05
N LEU A 101 4.38 -25.56 -11.91
CA LEU A 101 5.32 -25.25 -13.00
C LEU A 101 6.74 -25.78 -12.75
N GLY A 102 6.96 -26.39 -11.58
CA GLY A 102 8.24 -26.97 -11.19
C GLY A 102 9.15 -26.05 -10.39
N LYS A 103 10.19 -26.61 -9.78
CA LYS A 103 11.08 -25.98 -8.80
C LYS A 103 11.73 -24.69 -9.32
N ASN A 104 12.14 -24.65 -10.60
CA ASN A 104 12.81 -23.47 -11.15
C ASN A 104 11.84 -22.28 -11.26
N ALA A 105 10.59 -22.51 -11.65
CA ALA A 105 9.56 -21.49 -11.68
C ALA A 105 9.25 -20.96 -10.27
N GLY A 106 9.20 -21.84 -9.27
CA GLY A 106 9.05 -21.45 -7.88
C GLY A 106 10.19 -20.55 -7.38
N LEU A 107 11.44 -20.89 -7.69
CA LEU A 107 12.60 -20.08 -7.32
C LEU A 107 12.57 -18.69 -7.97
N ILE A 108 12.17 -18.60 -9.22
CA ILE A 108 12.01 -17.31 -9.92
C ILE A 108 10.89 -16.50 -9.23
N ALA A 109 9.73 -17.11 -8.97
CA ALA A 109 8.62 -16.45 -8.30
C ALA A 109 9.01 -15.96 -6.90
N GLY A 110 9.69 -16.79 -6.10
CA GLY A 110 10.18 -16.41 -4.77
C GLY A 110 11.21 -15.29 -4.80
N GLY A 111 12.16 -15.34 -5.76
CA GLY A 111 13.15 -14.27 -5.95
C GLY A 111 12.52 -12.95 -6.38
N SER A 112 11.54 -13.00 -7.27
CA SER A 112 10.80 -11.80 -7.69
C SER A 112 10.02 -11.18 -6.55
N LEU A 113 9.35 -11.98 -5.71
CA LEU A 113 8.65 -11.49 -4.52
C LEU A 113 9.59 -10.83 -3.51
N LEU A 114 10.80 -11.38 -3.34
CA LEU A 114 11.78 -10.80 -2.43
C LEU A 114 12.22 -9.41 -2.89
N ILE A 115 12.46 -9.24 -4.19
CA ILE A 115 12.80 -7.94 -4.77
C ILE A 115 11.61 -6.98 -4.66
N ASP A 116 10.40 -7.45 -4.97
CA ASP A 116 9.16 -6.68 -4.89
C ASP A 116 8.95 -6.11 -3.47
N TYR A 117 9.05 -6.94 -2.44
CA TYR A 117 8.93 -6.48 -1.05
C TYR A 117 10.01 -5.48 -0.64
N MET A 118 11.24 -5.65 -1.12
CA MET A 118 12.31 -4.68 -0.86
C MET A 118 11.99 -3.31 -1.48
N LEU A 119 11.51 -3.30 -2.72
CA LEU A 119 11.13 -2.08 -3.43
C LEU A 119 9.91 -1.42 -2.79
N THR A 120 8.89 -2.20 -2.44
CA THR A 120 7.68 -1.72 -1.75
C THR A 120 8.02 -1.02 -0.44
N VAL A 121 8.90 -1.61 0.38
CA VAL A 121 9.36 -0.96 1.63
C VAL A 121 10.09 0.33 1.34
N ALA A 122 10.99 0.35 0.34
CA ALA A 122 11.76 1.54 0.00
C ALA A 122 10.85 2.68 -0.45
N VAL A 123 9.88 2.40 -1.34
CA VAL A 123 8.92 3.39 -1.85
C VAL A 123 8.01 3.89 -0.74
N SER A 124 7.41 3.00 0.05
CA SER A 124 6.48 3.37 1.12
C SER A 124 7.14 4.22 2.19
N VAL A 125 8.37 3.90 2.58
CA VAL A 125 9.12 4.68 3.57
C VAL A 125 9.54 6.03 3.00
N SER A 126 9.94 6.09 1.74
CA SER A 126 10.30 7.35 1.08
C SER A 126 9.09 8.28 0.98
N ALA A 127 7.93 7.77 0.57
CA ALA A 127 6.68 8.53 0.53
C ALA A 127 6.25 9.02 1.92
N GLY A 128 6.39 8.18 2.94
CA GLY A 128 6.13 8.57 4.33
C GLY A 128 7.07 9.68 4.81
N ALA A 129 8.36 9.61 4.48
CA ALA A 129 9.33 10.66 4.81
C ALA A 129 9.03 11.97 4.07
N GLU A 130 8.60 11.88 2.81
CA GLU A 130 8.17 13.05 2.01
C GLU A 130 6.93 13.71 2.61
N ALA A 131 5.93 12.93 3.01
CA ALA A 131 4.74 13.42 3.69
C ALA A 131 5.08 14.15 5.00
N ILE A 132 5.99 13.60 5.81
CA ILE A 132 6.45 14.23 7.06
C ILE A 132 7.17 15.56 6.77
N THR A 133 8.08 15.58 5.79
CA THR A 133 8.84 16.80 5.45
C THR A 133 7.95 17.87 4.82
N SER A 134 6.90 17.47 4.09
CA SER A 134 5.89 18.39 3.57
C SER A 134 5.06 19.02 4.68
N ALA A 135 4.73 18.27 5.73
CA ALA A 135 4.01 18.76 6.89
C ALA A 135 4.88 19.63 7.81
N VAL A 136 6.19 19.36 7.88
CA VAL A 136 7.15 20.08 8.75
C VAL A 136 8.32 20.58 7.90
N PRO A 137 8.24 21.79 7.30
CA PRO A 137 9.26 22.31 6.38
C PRO A 137 10.68 22.37 6.98
N ALA A 138 10.80 22.49 8.30
CA ALA A 138 12.10 22.50 8.98
C ALA A 138 12.91 21.20 8.82
N LEU A 139 12.23 20.10 8.47
CA LEU A 139 12.83 18.79 8.23
C LEU A 139 13.21 18.57 6.75
N TYR A 140 12.97 19.55 5.90
CA TYR A 140 13.34 19.48 4.49
C TYR A 140 14.85 19.27 4.35
N GLY A 141 15.24 18.33 3.49
CA GLY A 141 16.64 17.93 3.34
C GLY A 141 17.10 16.78 4.26
N HIS A 142 16.29 16.35 5.23
CA HIS A 142 16.59 15.23 6.14
C HIS A 142 15.82 13.95 5.80
N GLN A 143 15.20 13.87 4.62
CA GLN A 143 14.34 12.76 4.17
C GLN A 143 15.01 11.40 4.32
N VAL A 144 16.28 11.28 3.92
CA VAL A 144 17.03 10.01 4.02
C VAL A 144 17.20 9.59 5.49
N GLY A 145 17.53 10.52 6.36
CA GLY A 145 17.67 10.25 7.80
C GLY A 145 16.35 9.80 8.45
N ILE A 146 15.25 10.45 8.06
CA ILE A 146 13.90 10.09 8.50
C ILE A 146 13.54 8.69 7.99
N SER A 147 13.77 8.40 6.73
CA SER A 147 13.51 7.08 6.12
C SER A 147 14.27 5.96 6.85
N ILE A 148 15.57 6.14 7.08
CA ILE A 148 16.38 5.17 7.82
C ILE A 148 15.84 4.97 9.23
N THR A 149 15.46 6.04 9.92
CA THR A 149 14.90 5.99 11.27
C THR A 149 13.59 5.19 11.29
N ILE A 150 12.69 5.44 10.33
CA ILE A 150 11.42 4.70 10.20
C ILE A 150 11.68 3.21 9.96
N VAL A 151 12.58 2.86 9.03
CA VAL A 151 12.92 1.45 8.75
C VAL A 151 13.45 0.76 10.01
N LEU A 152 14.38 1.41 10.73
CA LEU A 152 14.95 0.84 11.95
C LEU A 152 13.90 0.65 13.05
N LEU A 153 12.96 1.60 13.21
CA LEU A 153 11.87 1.49 14.17
C LEU A 153 10.93 0.33 13.82
N ILE A 154 10.51 0.23 12.57
CA ILE A 154 9.64 -0.86 12.11
C ILE A 154 10.35 -2.21 12.24
N MET A 155 11.63 -2.28 11.87
CA MET A 155 12.44 -3.48 12.03
C MET A 155 12.52 -3.92 13.50
N MET A 156 12.81 -3.00 14.42
CA MET A 156 12.85 -3.30 15.85
C MET A 156 11.52 -3.80 16.39
N MET A 157 10.42 -3.22 15.90
CA MET A 157 9.07 -3.65 16.29
C MET A 157 8.75 -5.05 15.76
N ASN A 158 9.10 -5.35 14.51
CA ASN A 158 8.88 -6.67 13.92
C ASN A 158 9.70 -7.77 14.62
N LEU A 159 10.92 -7.44 15.09
CA LEU A 159 11.74 -8.36 15.86
C LEU A 159 11.14 -8.74 17.22
N ARG A 160 10.22 -7.92 17.77
CA ARG A 160 9.54 -8.21 19.05
C ARG A 160 8.40 -9.22 18.93
N GLY A 161 7.96 -9.51 17.73
CA GLY A 161 6.93 -10.49 17.44
C GLY A 161 5.69 -9.93 16.76
N LEU A 162 4.98 -10.79 16.05
CA LEU A 162 3.83 -10.44 15.21
C LEU A 162 2.68 -9.80 16.01
N ARG A 163 2.43 -10.24 17.23
CA ARG A 163 1.32 -9.74 18.05
C ARG A 163 1.52 -8.30 18.50
N GLU A 164 2.73 -7.95 18.94
CA GLU A 164 3.08 -6.58 19.36
C GLU A 164 3.08 -5.64 18.17
N SER A 165 3.69 -6.07 17.05
CA SER A 165 3.72 -5.33 15.80
C SER A 165 2.31 -5.07 15.26
N ALA A 166 1.45 -6.09 15.22
CA ALA A 166 0.06 -5.97 14.77
C ALA A 166 -0.75 -5.01 15.67
N SER A 167 -0.54 -5.02 16.98
CA SER A 167 -1.23 -4.14 17.91
C SER A 167 -0.86 -2.67 17.67
N PHE A 168 0.41 -2.40 17.38
CA PHE A 168 0.88 -1.04 17.07
C PHE A 168 0.34 -0.55 15.72
N LEU A 169 0.35 -1.42 14.70
CA LEU A 169 -0.15 -1.08 13.36
C LEU A 169 -1.66 -0.87 13.31
N MET A 170 -2.43 -1.37 14.28
CA MET A 170 -3.88 -1.10 14.34
C MET A 170 -4.19 0.40 14.37
N VAL A 171 -3.44 1.20 15.13
CA VAL A 171 -3.72 2.63 15.29
C VAL A 171 -3.61 3.38 13.95
N PRO A 172 -2.46 3.37 13.24
CA PRO A 172 -2.34 4.08 11.97
C PRO A 172 -3.28 3.54 10.90
N VAL A 173 -3.48 2.22 10.81
CA VAL A 173 -4.35 1.62 9.79
C VAL A 173 -5.81 2.00 9.99
N TYR A 174 -6.35 1.90 11.21
CA TYR A 174 -7.74 2.29 11.46
C TYR A 174 -7.93 3.80 11.38
N THR A 175 -6.94 4.60 11.74
CA THR A 175 -6.97 6.06 11.54
C THR A 175 -7.04 6.39 10.04
N PHE A 176 -6.23 5.73 9.22
CA PHE A 176 -6.26 5.89 7.75
C PHE A 176 -7.63 5.54 7.18
N ILE A 177 -8.19 4.37 7.55
CA ILE A 177 -9.53 3.95 7.10
C ILE A 177 -10.60 4.98 7.51
N ALA A 178 -10.55 5.48 8.74
CA ALA A 178 -11.49 6.47 9.23
C ALA A 178 -11.39 7.79 8.44
N VAL A 179 -10.17 8.31 8.24
CA VAL A 179 -9.93 9.55 7.49
C VAL A 179 -10.41 9.43 6.04
N ILE A 180 -10.06 8.34 5.34
CA ILE A 180 -10.54 8.13 3.96
C ILE A 180 -12.06 7.98 3.90
N THR A 181 -12.66 7.28 4.86
CA THR A 181 -14.12 7.14 4.93
C THR A 181 -14.79 8.50 5.13
N ILE A 182 -14.30 9.31 6.05
CA ILE A 182 -14.81 10.67 6.29
C ILE A 182 -14.67 11.53 5.02
N LEU A 183 -13.51 11.47 4.37
CA LEU A 183 -13.24 12.23 3.14
C LEU A 183 -14.23 11.86 2.03
N ILE A 184 -14.49 10.56 1.83
CA ILE A 184 -15.47 10.07 0.87
C ILE A 184 -16.88 10.55 1.23
N LEU A 185 -17.28 10.42 2.49
CA LEU A 185 -18.60 10.85 2.96
C LEU A 185 -18.82 12.36 2.80
N VAL A 186 -17.81 13.17 3.16
CA VAL A 186 -17.86 14.62 2.97
C VAL A 186 -17.91 14.99 1.49
N GLY A 187 -17.11 14.33 0.65
CA GLY A 187 -17.15 14.53 -0.80
C GLY A 187 -18.51 14.19 -1.39
N LEU A 188 -19.08 13.06 -1.00
CA LEU A 188 -20.43 12.65 -1.45
C LEU A 188 -21.52 13.61 -0.97
N PHE A 189 -21.45 14.03 0.29
CA PHE A 189 -22.36 15.04 0.85
C PHE A 189 -22.29 16.35 0.09
N ASN A 190 -21.10 16.85 -0.23
CA ASN A 190 -20.93 18.09 -1.01
C ASN A 190 -21.51 17.96 -2.42
N ILE A 191 -21.35 16.80 -3.08
CA ILE A 191 -21.96 16.55 -4.39
C ILE A 191 -23.49 16.58 -4.30
N ILE A 192 -24.07 15.92 -3.28
CA ILE A 192 -25.53 15.84 -3.11
C ILE A 192 -26.11 17.21 -2.75
N THR A 193 -25.42 18.01 -1.94
CA THR A 193 -25.87 19.34 -1.51
C THR A 193 -25.57 20.45 -2.52
N GLY A 194 -24.86 20.13 -3.62
CA GLY A 194 -24.51 21.10 -4.65
C GLY A 194 -23.50 22.15 -4.20
N VAL A 195 -22.77 21.90 -3.11
CA VAL A 195 -21.70 22.80 -2.65
C VAL A 195 -20.57 22.80 -3.66
N GLN A 196 -20.39 23.91 -4.34
CA GLN A 196 -19.29 24.09 -5.28
C GLN A 196 -17.97 24.17 -4.50
N PRO A 197 -16.90 23.46 -4.93
CA PRO A 197 -15.59 23.60 -4.32
C PRO A 197 -15.12 25.07 -4.45
N LEU A 198 -14.57 25.61 -3.35
CA LEU A 198 -14.14 27.00 -3.22
C LEU A 198 -13.17 27.51 -4.31
N ASN A 199 -12.52 26.61 -5.05
CA ASN A 199 -11.58 26.87 -6.13
C ASN A 199 -11.91 26.08 -7.40
N ALA A 200 -13.19 25.82 -7.68
CA ALA A 200 -13.57 25.35 -8.99
C ALA A 200 -13.35 26.47 -10.03
N THR A 201 -12.11 26.80 -10.28
CA THR A 201 -11.75 27.30 -11.60
C THR A 201 -12.32 26.28 -12.56
N ALA A 202 -13.40 26.66 -13.25
CA ALA A 202 -14.01 25.84 -14.28
C ALA A 202 -12.85 25.27 -15.10
N LEU A 203 -12.65 23.94 -15.00
CA LEU A 203 -11.72 23.30 -15.91
C LEU A 203 -12.29 23.65 -17.28
N PRO A 204 -11.64 24.50 -18.07
CA PRO A 204 -12.15 24.82 -19.38
C PRO A 204 -12.37 23.47 -20.04
N GLY A 205 -13.48 23.30 -20.76
CA GLY A 205 -13.74 22.12 -21.60
C GLY A 205 -12.73 22.02 -22.74
N ALA A 206 -11.48 22.25 -22.45
CA ALA A 206 -10.37 22.13 -23.35
C ALA A 206 -10.25 20.65 -23.70
N VAL A 207 -10.64 20.33 -24.94
CA VAL A 207 -10.10 19.15 -25.63
C VAL A 207 -8.62 19.14 -25.34
N VAL A 208 -8.16 18.16 -24.56
CA VAL A 208 -6.75 18.02 -24.22
C VAL A 208 -6.03 17.56 -25.49
N PRO A 209 -5.30 18.46 -26.21
CA PRO A 209 -4.61 18.04 -27.41
C PRO A 209 -3.49 17.11 -26.95
N GLY A 210 -3.48 15.87 -27.42
CA GLY A 210 -2.35 15.00 -27.30
C GLY A 210 -2.37 13.95 -26.18
N VAL A 211 -3.53 13.63 -25.59
CA VAL A 211 -3.62 12.42 -24.76
C VAL A 211 -3.48 11.20 -25.66
N SER A 212 -2.26 10.67 -25.71
CA SER A 212 -1.97 9.45 -26.45
C SER A 212 -2.36 8.23 -25.62
N VAL A 213 -2.70 7.12 -26.31
CA VAL A 213 -2.91 5.82 -25.66
C VAL A 213 -1.70 5.43 -24.80
N ALA A 214 -0.48 5.75 -25.26
CA ALA A 214 0.74 5.52 -24.50
C ALA A 214 0.76 6.23 -23.16
N LEU A 215 0.18 7.42 -23.05
CA LEU A 215 0.11 8.15 -21.79
C LEU A 215 -0.90 7.53 -20.82
N ILE A 216 -2.09 7.14 -21.32
CA ILE A 216 -3.09 6.44 -20.51
C ILE A 216 -2.49 5.13 -19.98
N LEU A 217 -1.77 4.39 -20.82
CA LEU A 217 -1.07 3.16 -20.39
C LEU A 217 0.03 3.46 -19.37
N ARG A 218 0.75 4.57 -19.50
CA ARG A 218 1.75 5.00 -18.53
C ARG A 218 1.09 5.36 -17.18
N ALA A 219 0.01 6.12 -17.18
CA ALA A 219 -0.72 6.47 -15.97
C ALA A 219 -1.31 5.22 -15.29
N PHE A 220 -1.88 4.31 -16.07
CA PHE A 220 -2.36 3.01 -15.57
C PHE A 220 -1.22 2.19 -14.98
N SER A 221 -0.10 2.05 -15.69
CA SER A 221 1.08 1.33 -15.21
C SER A 221 1.62 1.94 -13.92
N SER A 222 1.75 3.27 -13.85
CA SER A 222 2.19 3.96 -12.63
C SER A 222 1.27 3.69 -11.44
N GLY A 223 -0.05 3.64 -11.64
CA GLY A 223 -1.01 3.38 -10.57
C GLY A 223 -1.19 1.91 -10.21
N SER A 224 -0.82 0.98 -11.09
CA SER A 224 -0.97 -0.46 -10.86
C SER A 224 0.31 -1.15 -10.37
N SER A 225 1.43 -0.45 -10.37
CA SER A 225 2.74 -0.97 -9.96
C SER A 225 3.06 -0.71 -8.47
N TYR A 226 2.13 -0.18 -7.71
CA TYR A 226 2.26 0.12 -6.27
C TYR A 226 1.45 -0.81 -5.38
#